data_efe8937888280e991474d4421a729cf5
#
_entry.id   efe8937888280e991474d4421a729cf5
#
_cell.length_a   1.000
_cell.length_b   1.000
_cell.length_c   1.000
_cell.angle_alpha   90.00
_cell.angle_beta   90.00
_cell.angle_gamma   90.00
#
_symmetry.space_group_name_H-M   'P 1'
#
loop_
_entity.id
_entity.type
_entity.pdbx_description
1 polymer ?
#
loop_
_entity_poly.entity_id
_entity_poly.type
_entity_poly.pdbx_seq_one_letter_code
_entity_poly.pdbx_strand_id
1 'polypeptide(L)'
;EMCIRDRNVYSQLKFESGAHRVQRVPETESQGRIHTSACTVAILPETDQVSEIEIEKKDLREDTFRASGAGGQHVNKTDSAIRLTHIPSGIVVECQDERSQHKNRARALSLLAAKLLDQERTKREAEQAENRKRLVGSGDRSERIRTYNFPQGRLTDHRIGLTVYKLDEVLEGELDTVIKPLLREHQTNELKRISDETES
;
A
#
# COMPACT_ATOMS: atom_id res chain seq x y z
N GLU A 1 -1.94 -5.91 -13.25
CA GLU A 1 -2.38 -4.69 -12.55
C GLU A 1 -3.09 -3.76 -13.52
N MET A 2 -4.25 -3.25 -13.13
CA MET A 2 -5.01 -2.29 -13.94
C MET A 2 -5.17 -1.00 -13.15
N CYS A 3 -4.66 0.11 -13.70
CA CYS A 3 -4.79 1.44 -13.10
C CYS A 3 -6.00 2.16 -13.68
N ILE A 4 -6.90 2.62 -12.83
CA ILE A 4 -8.06 3.42 -13.20
C ILE A 4 -7.87 4.81 -12.60
N ARG A 5 -7.78 5.84 -13.45
CA ARG A 5 -7.46 7.23 -13.06
C ARG A 5 -8.66 8.17 -13.02
N ASP A 6 -9.86 7.66 -12.89
CA ASP A 6 -11.06 8.48 -12.82
C ASP A 6 -11.30 9.03 -11.41
N ARG A 7 -11.87 10.23 -11.32
CA ARG A 7 -12.21 10.84 -10.04
C ARG A 7 -13.31 10.04 -9.33
N ASN A 8 -13.12 9.77 -8.04
CA ASN A 8 -14.05 9.06 -7.15
C ASN A 8 -14.25 7.56 -7.42
N VAL A 9 -13.48 6.93 -8.31
CA VAL A 9 -13.60 5.50 -8.61
C VAL A 9 -13.27 4.65 -7.39
N TYR A 10 -12.26 5.04 -6.59
CA TYR A 10 -11.91 4.33 -5.36
C TYR A 10 -13.10 4.22 -4.40
N SER A 11 -13.88 5.28 -4.21
CA SER A 11 -15.04 5.30 -3.31
C SER A 11 -16.11 4.28 -3.68
N GLN A 12 -16.23 3.98 -4.96
CA GLN A 12 -17.17 3.01 -5.51
C GLN A 12 -16.60 1.59 -5.50
N LEU A 13 -15.37 1.42 -5.99
CA LEU A 13 -14.76 0.11 -6.17
C LEU A 13 -14.12 -0.47 -4.90
N LYS A 14 -13.92 0.28 -3.82
CA LYS A 14 -13.37 -0.22 -2.56
C LYS A 14 -14.10 -1.47 -2.03
N PHE A 15 -15.39 -1.60 -2.37
CA PHE A 15 -16.24 -2.74 -1.99
C PHE A 15 -15.97 -4.01 -2.78
N GLU A 16 -15.19 -3.93 -3.87
CA GLU A 16 -14.78 -5.10 -4.65
C GLU A 16 -13.59 -5.84 -4.02
N SER A 17 -12.95 -5.25 -3.00
CA SER A 17 -11.83 -5.90 -2.32
C SER A 17 -12.28 -7.10 -1.49
N GLY A 18 -11.63 -8.25 -1.70
CA GLY A 18 -11.88 -9.49 -0.99
C GLY A 18 -11.74 -10.75 -1.85
N ALA A 19 -12.20 -11.88 -1.32
CA ALA A 19 -12.19 -13.15 -2.04
C ALA A 19 -13.49 -13.35 -2.84
N HIS A 20 -13.38 -13.61 -4.13
CA HIS A 20 -14.48 -13.86 -5.06
C HIS A 20 -14.48 -15.33 -5.46
N ARG A 21 -15.59 -16.02 -5.24
CA ARG A 21 -15.77 -17.41 -5.62
C ARG A 21 -16.43 -17.52 -6.99
N VAL A 22 -15.85 -18.33 -7.87
CA VAL A 22 -16.35 -18.56 -9.23
C VAL A 22 -16.74 -20.03 -9.38
N GLN A 23 -17.94 -20.28 -9.89
CA GLN A 23 -18.46 -21.59 -10.21
C GLN A 23 -18.77 -21.64 -11.72
N ARG A 24 -17.95 -22.35 -12.48
CA ARG A 24 -18.09 -22.50 -13.93
C ARG A 24 -17.63 -23.88 -14.38
N VAL A 25 -18.03 -24.27 -15.57
CA VAL A 25 -17.43 -25.41 -16.28
C VAL A 25 -16.21 -24.88 -17.03
N PRO A 26 -14.97 -25.30 -16.71
CA PRO A 26 -13.77 -24.89 -17.43
C PRO A 26 -13.79 -25.43 -18.88
N GLU A 27 -13.13 -24.76 -19.80
CA GLU A 27 -12.96 -25.21 -21.18
C GLU A 27 -12.21 -26.54 -21.29
N THR A 28 -11.36 -26.83 -20.31
CA THR A 28 -10.59 -28.08 -20.22
C THR A 28 -11.38 -29.25 -19.64
N GLU A 29 -12.62 -29.05 -19.18
CA GLU A 29 -13.45 -30.09 -18.58
C GLU A 29 -14.32 -30.77 -19.65
N SER A 30 -14.02 -32.02 -19.95
CA SER A 30 -14.72 -32.81 -20.98
C SER A 30 -16.05 -33.41 -20.53
N GLN A 31 -16.29 -33.50 -19.20
CA GLN A 31 -17.48 -34.17 -18.63
C GLN A 31 -18.54 -33.16 -18.15
N GLY A 32 -18.36 -31.85 -18.42
CA GLY A 32 -19.31 -30.81 -18.04
C GLY A 32 -19.43 -30.59 -16.53
N ARG A 33 -18.44 -30.99 -15.71
CA ARG A 33 -18.47 -30.79 -14.27
C ARG A 33 -18.22 -29.33 -13.90
N ILE A 34 -19.00 -28.82 -12.95
CA ILE A 34 -18.82 -27.48 -12.40
C ILE A 34 -17.63 -27.48 -11.46
N HIS A 35 -16.63 -26.65 -11.76
CA HIS A 35 -15.49 -26.43 -10.88
C HIS A 35 -15.70 -25.13 -10.08
N THR A 36 -15.21 -25.14 -8.85
CA THR A 36 -15.19 -23.97 -7.97
C THR A 36 -13.78 -23.45 -7.84
N SER A 37 -13.57 -22.23 -8.26
CA SER A 37 -12.32 -21.49 -8.09
C SER A 37 -12.52 -20.23 -7.26
N ALA A 38 -11.43 -19.63 -6.80
CA ALA A 38 -11.46 -18.34 -6.15
C ALA A 38 -10.42 -17.41 -6.77
N CYS A 39 -10.74 -16.13 -6.82
CA CYS A 39 -9.79 -15.07 -7.10
C CYS A 39 -9.87 -14.02 -6.00
N THR A 40 -8.79 -13.30 -5.80
CA THR A 40 -8.73 -12.22 -4.82
C THR A 40 -8.59 -10.88 -5.55
N VAL A 41 -9.34 -9.90 -5.08
CA VAL A 41 -9.31 -8.53 -5.58
C VAL A 41 -8.85 -7.62 -4.46
N ALA A 42 -7.93 -6.71 -4.74
CA ALA A 42 -7.52 -5.66 -3.82
C ALA A 42 -7.57 -4.32 -4.56
N ILE A 43 -8.41 -3.42 -4.10
CA ILE A 43 -8.51 -2.05 -4.60
C ILE A 43 -7.73 -1.16 -3.65
N LEU A 44 -6.70 -0.52 -4.16
CA LEU A 44 -5.83 0.38 -3.41
C LEU A 44 -5.86 1.76 -4.05
N PRO A 45 -5.89 2.85 -3.28
CA PRO A 45 -5.70 4.18 -3.84
C PRO A 45 -4.27 4.33 -4.35
N GLU A 46 -4.10 4.99 -5.49
CA GLU A 46 -2.79 5.43 -5.93
C GLU A 46 -2.35 6.58 -5.03
N THR A 47 -1.21 6.42 -4.38
CA THR A 47 -0.60 7.45 -3.53
C THR A 47 0.53 8.13 -4.28
N ASP A 48 0.64 9.45 -4.14
CA ASP A 48 1.73 10.20 -4.71
C ASP A 48 3.08 9.68 -4.19
N GLN A 49 4.05 9.58 -5.10
CA GLN A 49 5.39 9.15 -4.73
C GLN A 49 6.05 10.25 -3.89
N VAL A 50 6.71 9.84 -2.81
CA VAL A 50 7.59 10.75 -2.06
C VAL A 50 8.81 11.00 -2.92
N SER A 51 8.90 12.19 -3.47
CA SER A 51 10.01 12.57 -4.34
C SER A 51 11.19 13.13 -3.54
N GLU A 52 10.93 13.87 -2.48
CA GLU A 52 11.96 14.56 -1.70
C GLU A 52 11.57 14.61 -0.21
N ILE A 53 12.59 14.56 0.64
CA ILE A 53 12.46 14.78 2.08
C ILE A 53 13.21 16.07 2.42
N GLU A 54 12.50 17.04 2.96
CA GLU A 54 13.12 18.25 3.50
C GLU A 54 13.74 17.93 4.87
N ILE A 55 15.05 18.14 4.98
CA ILE A 55 15.80 17.95 6.23
C ILE A 55 16.03 19.31 6.88
N GLU A 56 15.39 19.54 8.01
CA GLU A 56 15.58 20.79 8.76
C GLU A 56 16.90 20.75 9.52
N LYS A 57 17.62 21.88 9.54
CA LYS A 57 18.91 22.01 10.24
C LYS A 57 18.81 21.76 11.76
N LYS A 58 17.66 22.07 12.36
CA LYS A 58 17.41 21.84 13.79
C LYS A 58 17.37 20.37 14.17
N ASP A 59 17.03 19.50 13.22
CA ASP A 59 16.90 18.06 13.40
C ASP A 59 18.23 17.31 13.17
N LEU A 60 19.27 18.06 12.82
CA LEU A 60 20.60 17.52 12.56
C LEU A 60 21.57 17.85 13.68
N ARG A 61 22.22 16.83 14.20
CA ARG A 61 23.43 16.96 15.00
C ARG A 61 24.64 16.65 14.12
N GLU A 62 25.56 17.59 14.06
CA GLU A 62 26.80 17.48 13.29
C GLU A 62 27.99 17.36 14.23
N ASP A 63 28.74 16.28 14.12
CA ASP A 63 29.96 16.05 14.83
C ASP A 63 31.11 15.94 13.83
N THR A 64 32.22 16.65 14.08
CA THR A 64 33.45 16.56 13.28
C THR A 64 34.47 15.72 14.00
N PHE A 65 35.24 14.91 13.26
CA PHE A 65 36.26 14.07 13.86
C PHE A 65 37.41 13.83 12.86
N ARG A 66 38.51 13.26 13.36
CA ARG A 66 39.67 12.92 12.54
C ARG A 66 39.38 11.68 11.73
N ALA A 67 39.64 11.76 10.40
CA ALA A 67 39.51 10.62 9.54
C ALA A 67 40.51 9.51 9.96
N SER A 68 40.04 8.26 9.94
CA SER A 68 40.90 7.09 10.20
C SER A 68 41.26 6.42 8.88
N GLY A 69 42.53 6.09 8.66
CA GLY A 69 43.00 5.39 7.48
C GLY A 69 44.45 5.64 7.12
N ALA A 70 44.93 4.99 6.08
CA ALA A 70 46.26 5.19 5.53
C ALA A 70 46.38 6.59 4.94
N GLY A 71 47.09 7.49 5.57
CA GLY A 71 47.26 8.87 5.14
C GLY A 71 48.43 9.55 5.79
N GLY A 72 48.90 10.65 5.18
CA GLY A 72 50.00 11.45 5.69
C GLY A 72 49.57 12.40 6.83
N GLN A 73 50.42 13.40 7.12
CA GLN A 73 50.22 14.33 8.22
C GLN A 73 48.85 15.06 8.22
N HIS A 74 48.24 15.29 7.06
CA HIS A 74 46.95 15.96 6.95
C HIS A 74 45.80 15.13 7.56
N VAL A 75 45.73 13.82 7.29
CA VAL A 75 44.67 12.92 7.79
C VAL A 75 44.71 12.83 9.32
N ASN A 76 45.92 12.86 9.91
CA ASN A 76 46.11 12.69 11.34
C ASN A 76 45.97 13.99 12.17
N LYS A 77 45.99 15.17 11.50
CA LYS A 77 45.96 16.47 12.21
C LYS A 77 44.66 17.26 11.97
N THR A 78 43.88 16.95 10.91
CA THR A 78 42.73 17.76 10.54
C THR A 78 41.44 16.99 10.78
N ASP A 79 40.45 17.64 11.40
CA ASP A 79 39.12 17.08 11.62
C ASP A 79 38.26 17.24 10.33
N SER A 80 38.61 16.44 9.32
CA SER A 80 37.96 16.49 8.00
C SER A 80 36.73 15.55 7.88
N ALA A 81 36.65 14.56 8.74
CA ALA A 81 35.51 13.63 8.75
C ALA A 81 34.27 14.23 9.43
N ILE A 82 33.11 13.89 8.92
CA ILE A 82 31.79 14.38 9.39
C ILE A 82 30.92 13.20 9.75
N ARG A 83 30.26 13.32 10.90
CA ARG A 83 29.17 12.46 11.34
C ARG A 83 27.91 13.30 11.45
N LEU A 84 26.87 12.93 10.72
CA LEU A 84 25.55 13.53 10.82
C LEU A 84 24.61 12.55 11.51
N THR A 85 23.94 13.02 12.54
CA THR A 85 22.88 12.27 13.24
C THR A 85 21.58 13.01 13.04
N HIS A 86 20.59 12.34 12.45
CA HIS A 86 19.23 12.84 12.36
C HIS A 86 18.50 12.50 13.65
N ILE A 87 18.21 13.50 14.47
CA ILE A 87 17.69 13.34 15.83
C ILE A 87 16.35 12.59 15.86
N PRO A 88 15.35 12.92 15.01
CA PRO A 88 14.04 12.27 15.07
C PRO A 88 14.06 10.79 14.68
N SER A 89 14.88 10.41 13.68
CA SER A 89 14.96 9.01 13.20
C SER A 89 16.09 8.21 13.82
N GLY A 90 17.05 8.87 14.47
CA GLY A 90 18.24 8.23 15.03
C GLY A 90 19.25 7.73 13.97
N ILE A 91 19.04 8.04 12.68
CA ILE A 91 19.94 7.62 11.60
C ILE A 91 21.25 8.39 11.71
N VAL A 92 22.35 7.64 11.64
CA VAL A 92 23.71 8.18 11.65
C VAL A 92 24.38 7.91 10.32
N VAL A 93 25.03 8.94 9.78
CA VAL A 93 25.82 8.85 8.55
C VAL A 93 27.19 9.46 8.80
N GLU A 94 28.23 8.74 8.40
CA GLU A 94 29.61 9.21 8.48
C GLU A 94 30.20 9.32 7.07
N CYS A 95 30.98 10.37 6.84
CA CYS A 95 31.69 10.59 5.59
C CYS A 95 33.11 11.09 5.88
N GLN A 96 34.11 10.37 5.36
CA GLN A 96 35.53 10.69 5.52
C GLN A 96 36.33 10.52 4.22
N ASP A 97 35.65 10.45 3.09
CA ASP A 97 36.27 10.08 1.80
C ASP A 97 37.15 11.20 1.21
N GLU A 98 36.78 12.44 1.49
CA GLU A 98 37.42 13.62 0.94
C GLU A 98 38.32 14.33 1.97
N ARG A 99 39.35 15.04 1.48
CA ARG A 99 40.18 15.90 2.33
C ARG A 99 39.48 17.16 2.83
N SER A 100 38.42 17.58 2.15
CA SER A 100 37.64 18.79 2.46
C SER A 100 36.45 18.44 3.34
N GLN A 101 36.38 19.04 4.51
CA GLN A 101 35.27 18.93 5.43
C GLN A 101 33.92 19.33 4.77
N HIS A 102 33.92 20.41 3.95
CA HIS A 102 32.71 20.87 3.25
C HIS A 102 32.21 19.85 2.24
N LYS A 103 33.12 19.16 1.51
CA LYS A 103 32.72 18.09 0.58
C LYS A 103 32.18 16.87 1.30
N ASN A 104 32.81 16.47 2.40
CA ASN A 104 32.31 15.39 3.24
C ASN A 104 30.93 15.70 3.82
N ARG A 105 30.70 16.96 4.26
CA ARG A 105 29.39 17.41 4.74
C ARG A 105 28.31 17.32 3.66
N ALA A 106 28.58 17.84 2.47
CA ALA A 106 27.62 17.78 1.37
C ALA A 106 27.27 16.32 1.00
N ARG A 107 28.29 15.45 0.96
CA ARG A 107 28.09 14.02 0.70
C ARG A 107 27.34 13.31 1.83
N ALA A 108 27.65 13.61 3.08
CA ALA A 108 26.95 13.07 4.24
C ALA A 108 25.47 13.47 4.25
N LEU A 109 25.15 14.73 3.90
CA LEU A 109 23.75 15.19 3.76
C LEU A 109 23.01 14.44 2.63
N SER A 110 23.64 14.26 1.48
CA SER A 110 23.06 13.50 0.39
C SER A 110 22.82 12.03 0.76
N LEU A 111 23.76 11.39 1.46
CA LEU A 111 23.62 10.03 1.96
C LEU A 111 22.52 9.91 3.02
N LEU A 112 22.41 10.91 3.91
CA LEU A 112 21.37 10.95 4.93
C LEU A 112 19.98 11.10 4.27
N ALA A 113 19.84 12.01 3.31
CA ALA A 113 18.60 12.17 2.54
C ALA A 113 18.18 10.86 1.84
N ALA A 114 19.14 10.18 1.20
CA ALA A 114 18.88 8.89 0.56
C ALA A 114 18.42 7.81 1.56
N LYS A 115 19.06 7.72 2.72
CA LYS A 115 18.67 6.75 3.76
C LYS A 115 17.30 7.05 4.35
N LEU A 116 16.97 8.32 4.60
CA LEU A 116 15.66 8.73 5.09
C LEU A 116 14.56 8.40 4.07
N LEU A 117 14.82 8.69 2.80
CA LEU A 117 13.89 8.37 1.71
C LEU A 117 13.66 6.86 1.60
N ASP A 118 14.71 6.07 1.69
CA ASP A 118 14.63 4.60 1.65
C ASP A 118 13.83 4.04 2.83
N GLN A 119 14.07 4.58 4.04
CA GLN A 119 13.30 4.21 5.23
C GLN A 119 11.81 4.52 5.08
N GLU A 120 11.47 5.72 4.56
CA GLU A 120 10.09 6.12 4.37
C GLU A 120 9.40 5.27 3.29
N ARG A 121 10.12 4.94 2.18
CA ARG A 121 9.63 4.02 1.15
C ARG A 121 9.35 2.63 1.73
N THR A 122 10.31 2.06 2.45
CA THR A 122 10.17 0.74 3.07
C THR A 122 8.98 0.70 4.04
N LYS A 123 8.80 1.76 4.85
CA LYS A 123 7.67 1.87 5.75
C LYS A 123 6.34 1.89 5.00
N ARG A 124 6.23 2.70 3.95
CA ARG A 124 5.01 2.77 3.12
C ARG A 124 4.71 1.47 2.39
N GLU A 125 5.74 0.82 1.85
CA GLU A 125 5.59 -0.48 1.20
C GLU A 125 5.10 -1.54 2.19
N ALA A 126 5.62 -1.54 3.43
CA ALA A 126 5.15 -2.44 4.48
C ALA A 126 3.68 -2.17 4.86
N GLU A 127 3.30 -0.90 5.03
CA GLU A 127 1.92 -0.49 5.31
C GLU A 127 0.97 -0.89 4.16
N GLN A 128 1.39 -0.68 2.91
CA GLN A 128 0.61 -1.09 1.73
C GLN A 128 0.48 -2.62 1.63
N ALA A 129 1.55 -3.35 1.90
CA ALA A 129 1.54 -4.81 1.90
C ALA A 129 0.61 -5.36 2.99
N GLU A 130 0.64 -4.78 4.18
CA GLU A 130 -0.27 -5.14 5.27
C GLU A 130 -1.73 -4.83 4.93
N ASN A 131 -2.01 -3.64 4.39
CA ASN A 131 -3.34 -3.27 3.94
C ASN A 131 -3.84 -4.21 2.83
N ARG A 132 -3.00 -4.54 1.84
CA ARG A 132 -3.34 -5.52 0.79
C ARG A 132 -3.66 -6.89 1.40
N LYS A 133 -2.83 -7.36 2.34
CA LYS A 133 -3.05 -8.64 3.04
C LYS A 133 -4.36 -8.64 3.80
N ARG A 134 -4.70 -7.55 4.49
CA ARG A 134 -5.97 -7.40 5.22
C ARG A 134 -7.18 -7.41 4.28
N LEU A 135 -7.10 -6.75 3.12
CA LEU A 135 -8.18 -6.69 2.13
C LEU A 135 -8.42 -8.05 1.45
N VAL A 136 -7.36 -8.82 1.21
CA VAL A 136 -7.42 -10.11 0.52
C VAL A 136 -7.76 -11.26 1.48
N GLY A 137 -7.45 -11.11 2.77
CA GLY A 137 -7.60 -12.18 3.77
C GLY A 137 -6.67 -13.37 3.49
N SER A 138 -7.13 -14.58 3.80
CA SER A 138 -6.39 -15.82 3.49
C SER A 138 -6.45 -16.19 2.00
N GLY A 139 -7.36 -15.58 1.23
CA GLY A 139 -7.67 -15.98 -0.15
C GLY A 139 -8.44 -17.29 -0.26
N ASP A 140 -8.86 -17.87 0.87
CA ASP A 140 -9.66 -19.10 0.86
C ASP A 140 -11.06 -18.82 0.30
N ARG A 141 -11.55 -19.77 -0.51
CA ARG A 141 -12.90 -19.75 -1.06
C ARG A 141 -14.01 -19.78 0.00
N SER A 142 -13.71 -20.12 1.24
CA SER A 142 -14.65 -20.07 2.38
C SER A 142 -14.90 -18.62 2.84
N GLU A 143 -13.90 -17.73 2.76
CA GLU A 143 -13.99 -16.32 3.15
C GLU A 143 -14.58 -15.41 2.04
N ARG A 144 -15.27 -16.02 1.09
CA ARG A 144 -15.83 -15.32 -0.05
C ARG A 144 -16.76 -14.17 0.34
N ILE A 145 -16.55 -13.02 -0.25
CA ILE A 145 -17.50 -11.89 -0.17
C ILE A 145 -18.59 -12.03 -1.24
N ARG A 146 -18.26 -12.64 -2.40
CA ARG A 146 -19.16 -12.77 -3.54
C ARG A 146 -19.01 -14.11 -4.24
N THR A 147 -20.11 -14.61 -4.83
CA THR A 147 -20.13 -15.83 -5.64
C THR A 147 -20.72 -15.53 -7.02
N TYR A 148 -19.99 -15.95 -8.05
CA TYR A 148 -20.37 -15.90 -9.45
C TYR A 148 -20.72 -17.34 -9.89
N ASN A 149 -21.99 -17.60 -10.21
CA ASN A 149 -22.46 -18.91 -10.64
C ASN A 149 -22.85 -18.82 -12.13
N PHE A 150 -21.95 -19.20 -13.01
CA PHE A 150 -22.13 -19.14 -14.46
C PHE A 150 -23.26 -20.03 -14.96
N PRO A 151 -23.42 -21.31 -14.55
CA PRO A 151 -24.50 -22.15 -14.98
C PRO A 151 -25.90 -21.59 -14.65
N GLN A 152 -26.03 -20.76 -13.62
CA GLN A 152 -27.29 -20.14 -13.20
C GLN A 152 -27.42 -18.68 -13.62
N GLY A 153 -26.39 -18.08 -14.28
CA GLY A 153 -26.37 -16.65 -14.60
C GLY A 153 -26.53 -15.75 -13.36
N ARG A 154 -26.08 -16.25 -12.19
CA ARG A 154 -26.36 -15.65 -10.88
C ARG A 154 -25.10 -15.13 -10.19
N LEU A 155 -25.19 -13.90 -9.68
CA LEU A 155 -24.24 -13.29 -8.78
C LEU A 155 -24.87 -13.15 -7.40
N THR A 156 -24.16 -13.55 -6.34
CA THR A 156 -24.61 -13.38 -4.94
C THR A 156 -23.53 -12.67 -4.15
N ASP A 157 -23.85 -11.51 -3.57
CA ASP A 157 -23.02 -10.83 -2.58
C ASP A 157 -23.43 -11.27 -1.17
N HIS A 158 -22.53 -11.92 -0.46
CA HIS A 158 -22.81 -12.54 0.84
C HIS A 158 -22.84 -11.53 1.99
N ARG A 159 -22.27 -10.33 1.82
CA ARG A 159 -22.21 -9.30 2.85
C ARG A 159 -23.60 -8.72 3.16
N ILE A 160 -24.41 -8.56 2.12
CA ILE A 160 -25.75 -7.95 2.20
C ILE A 160 -26.86 -8.90 1.74
N GLY A 161 -26.52 -10.18 1.46
CA GLY A 161 -27.49 -11.17 0.97
C GLY A 161 -28.09 -10.86 -0.41
N LEU A 162 -27.47 -9.97 -1.19
CA LEU A 162 -27.95 -9.56 -2.50
C LEU A 162 -27.74 -10.68 -3.52
N THR A 163 -28.79 -11.02 -4.28
CA THR A 163 -28.71 -11.94 -5.40
C THR A 163 -29.23 -11.28 -6.67
N VAL A 164 -28.43 -11.32 -7.73
CA VAL A 164 -28.75 -10.75 -9.06
C VAL A 164 -28.62 -11.84 -10.12
N TYR A 165 -29.62 -11.95 -11.02
CA TYR A 165 -29.64 -12.93 -12.11
C TYR A 165 -29.23 -12.31 -13.46
N LYS A 166 -28.25 -11.41 -13.44
CA LYS A 166 -27.74 -10.66 -14.58
C LYS A 166 -26.21 -10.71 -14.60
N LEU A 167 -25.67 -11.94 -14.50
CA LEU A 167 -24.23 -12.14 -14.37
C LEU A 167 -23.47 -11.55 -15.57
N ASP A 168 -23.98 -11.76 -16.79
CA ASP A 168 -23.30 -11.33 -18.01
C ASP A 168 -23.24 -9.78 -18.09
N GLU A 169 -24.34 -9.09 -17.75
CA GLU A 169 -24.36 -7.62 -17.71
C GLU A 169 -23.33 -7.07 -16.71
N VAL A 170 -23.21 -7.71 -15.53
CA VAL A 170 -22.23 -7.32 -14.51
C VAL A 170 -20.80 -7.55 -15.00
N LEU A 171 -20.54 -8.62 -15.73
CA LEU A 171 -19.23 -8.92 -16.31
C LEU A 171 -18.86 -7.95 -17.46
N GLU A 172 -19.85 -7.43 -18.17
CA GLU A 172 -19.70 -6.41 -19.20
C GLU A 172 -19.51 -4.99 -18.62
N GLY A 173 -19.61 -4.82 -17.29
CA GLY A 173 -19.30 -3.56 -16.59
C GLY A 173 -20.49 -2.90 -15.89
N GLU A 174 -21.71 -3.47 -15.94
CA GLU A 174 -22.88 -2.95 -15.22
C GLU A 174 -22.81 -3.24 -13.72
N LEU A 175 -21.75 -2.74 -13.07
CA LEU A 175 -21.49 -2.94 -11.63
C LEU A 175 -22.44 -2.17 -10.72
N ASP A 176 -23.16 -1.18 -11.24
CA ASP A 176 -24.06 -0.32 -10.48
C ASP A 176 -25.14 -1.11 -9.72
N THR A 177 -25.61 -2.21 -10.29
CA THR A 177 -26.61 -3.10 -9.69
C THR A 177 -26.14 -3.73 -8.38
N VAL A 178 -24.83 -3.84 -8.19
CA VAL A 178 -24.21 -4.42 -7.00
C VAL A 178 -23.61 -3.33 -6.09
N ILE A 179 -22.95 -2.33 -6.67
CA ILE A 179 -22.26 -1.28 -5.91
C ILE A 179 -23.25 -0.37 -5.18
N LYS A 180 -24.35 0.05 -5.84
CA LYS A 180 -25.33 0.95 -5.21
C LYS A 180 -25.98 0.39 -3.92
N PRO A 181 -26.41 -0.89 -3.86
CA PRO A 181 -26.89 -1.48 -2.64
C PRO A 181 -25.83 -1.55 -1.53
N LEU A 182 -24.56 -1.87 -1.86
CA LEU A 182 -23.45 -1.89 -0.93
C LEU A 182 -23.13 -0.50 -0.36
N LEU A 183 -23.18 0.53 -1.21
CA LEU A 183 -23.01 1.93 -0.75
C LEU A 183 -24.09 2.34 0.23
N ARG A 184 -25.37 2.01 -0.06
CA ARG A 184 -26.48 2.31 0.84
C ARG A 184 -26.35 1.63 2.19
N GLU A 185 -25.98 0.35 2.19
CA GLU A 185 -25.76 -0.41 3.41
C GLU A 185 -24.60 0.17 4.22
N HIS A 186 -23.48 0.52 3.55
CA HIS A 186 -22.36 1.15 4.21
C HIS A 186 -22.73 2.50 4.83
N GLN A 187 -23.47 3.36 4.09
CA GLN A 187 -23.94 4.64 4.62
C GLN A 187 -24.87 4.46 5.82
N THR A 188 -25.77 3.48 5.76
CA THR A 188 -26.67 3.18 6.89
C THR A 188 -25.90 2.72 8.13
N ASN A 189 -24.88 1.89 7.94
CA ASN A 189 -24.05 1.41 9.05
C ASN A 189 -23.17 2.51 9.64
N GLU A 190 -22.63 3.42 8.81
CA GLU A 190 -21.88 4.59 9.30
C GLU A 190 -22.78 5.56 10.08
N LEU A 191 -24.00 5.81 9.62
CA LEU A 191 -24.95 6.65 10.33
C LEU A 191 -25.35 6.05 11.70
N LYS A 192 -25.58 4.74 11.78
CA LYS A 192 -25.84 4.05 13.04
C LYS A 192 -24.67 4.20 14.00
N ARG A 193 -23.43 4.00 13.52
CA ARG A 193 -22.24 4.15 14.35
C ARG A 193 -22.11 5.55 14.93
N ILE A 194 -22.36 6.60 14.11
CA ILE A 194 -22.31 7.98 14.57
C ILE A 194 -23.42 8.25 15.62
N SER A 195 -24.64 7.71 15.44
CA SER A 195 -25.71 7.88 16.43
C SER A 195 -25.37 7.19 17.76
N ASP A 196 -24.80 5.99 17.73
CA ASP A 196 -24.40 5.26 18.92
C ASP A 196 -23.25 5.97 19.68
N GLU A 197 -22.30 6.60 18.95
CA GLU A 197 -21.22 7.40 19.52
C GLU A 197 -21.72 8.73 20.15
N THR A 198 -22.86 9.27 19.68
CA THR A 198 -23.45 10.51 20.25
C THR A 198 -24.33 10.26 21.47
N GLU A 199 -24.76 9.01 21.70
CA GLU A 199 -25.58 8.63 22.85
C GLU A 199 -24.73 8.09 24.04
N SER A 200 -23.42 7.93 23.84
CA SER A 200 -22.45 7.47 24.88
C SER A 200 -21.68 8.62 25.49
#